data_aba4240055d1b8fdb641e4f69c85a860
#
_entry.id   aba4240055d1b8fdb641e4f69c85a860
#
_cell.length_a   1.000
_cell.length_b   1.000
_cell.length_c   1.000
_cell.angle_alpha   90.00
_cell.angle_beta   90.00
_cell.angle_gamma   90.00
#
_symmetry.space_group_name_H-M   'P 1'
#
loop_
_entity.id
_entity.type
_entity.pdbx_description
1 polymer ?
#
loop_
_entity_poly.entity_id
_entity_poly.type
_entity_poly.pdbx_seq_one_letter_code
_entity_poly.pdbx_strand_id
1 'polypeptide(L)'
;MGAQKSIHAGKAKIDVNVDFTHKLCAALMLQPFRNSGSPLELVIGSLCIKHPNLFGKSEKLDVLWDKGLYDSNILITYRKPRPEWLAQQAFVVQHSVSPEIGVHGLPDDNFSRSGSGGVNLSRLSAGLDLSEPASSNWSSKTSIKFEHIRPLSDEGRSINRDIHGFPVTCSGGYHDSMVVVKQESRYAKANDRSFSQFSLQIEQGVPILSKWLIFNRFKFVASRGLKLGPAFLLTSLTGGSIVGDIAPYQAFAIGGLGSVRGYGDGAVGCGRSCLVANNELTFPLSHMLDGAVFLDCGSDLGSGRHVPGNPALRHGKPGNGVGCGYGLRFKSQLGHFQVDYAFNAFQQRTVYFGFSNLPS
;
A
#
# COMPACT_ATOMS: atom_id res chain seq x y z
N MET A 1 -27.95 23.71 18.11
CA MET A 1 -29.29 23.08 18.11
C MET A 1 -30.27 23.98 18.84
N GLY A 2 -31.25 24.50 18.12
CA GLY A 2 -32.33 25.28 18.71
C GLY A 2 -33.65 24.50 18.56
N ALA A 3 -34.40 24.32 19.63
CA ALA A 3 -35.72 23.71 19.59
C ALA A 3 -36.77 24.78 19.95
N GLN A 4 -37.74 25.02 19.08
CA GLN A 4 -38.90 25.84 19.36
C GLN A 4 -40.10 24.95 19.63
N LYS A 5 -40.80 25.21 20.75
CA LYS A 5 -42.00 24.50 21.12
C LYS A 5 -43.21 25.33 20.73
N SER A 6 -44.03 24.85 19.80
CA SER A 6 -45.30 25.44 19.48
C SER A 6 -46.44 24.53 19.97
N ILE A 7 -47.37 25.06 20.74
CA ILE A 7 -48.52 24.33 21.27
C ILE A 7 -49.74 24.79 20.47
N HIS A 8 -50.26 23.90 19.58
CA HIS A 8 -51.54 24.07 18.92
C HIS A 8 -52.38 22.81 19.10
N ALA A 9 -53.59 22.98 19.64
CA ALA A 9 -54.64 21.95 19.70
C ALA A 9 -54.20 20.56 20.21
N GLY A 10 -53.57 20.50 21.39
CA GLY A 10 -53.30 19.22 22.06
C GLY A 10 -52.19 18.32 21.47
N LYS A 11 -51.49 18.79 20.43
CA LYS A 11 -50.31 18.13 19.89
C LYS A 11 -49.09 19.02 19.99
N ALA A 12 -48.02 18.57 20.63
CA ALA A 12 -46.75 19.26 20.63
C ALA A 12 -45.95 18.95 19.39
N LYS A 13 -45.65 19.91 18.54
CA LYS A 13 -44.74 19.80 17.42
C LYS A 13 -43.39 20.37 17.85
N ILE A 14 -42.36 19.58 17.76
CA ILE A 14 -40.98 20.01 18.03
C ILE A 14 -40.30 20.15 16.67
N ASP A 15 -39.99 21.37 16.26
CA ASP A 15 -39.20 21.65 15.09
C ASP A 15 -37.73 21.73 15.54
N VAL A 16 -36.91 20.81 15.09
CA VAL A 16 -35.47 20.73 15.37
C VAL A 16 -34.71 21.25 14.17
N ASN A 17 -34.14 22.42 14.26
CA ASN A 17 -33.21 22.94 13.27
C ASN A 17 -31.81 22.45 13.59
N VAL A 18 -31.22 21.70 12.66
CA VAL A 18 -29.84 21.20 12.76
C VAL A 18 -29.02 21.90 11.71
N ASP A 19 -28.14 22.78 12.14
CA ASP A 19 -27.17 23.42 11.26
C ASP A 19 -25.97 22.50 11.06
N PHE A 20 -25.71 22.11 9.80
CA PHE A 20 -24.56 21.32 9.42
C PHE A 20 -23.45 22.23 8.91
N THR A 21 -22.32 22.25 9.60
CA THR A 21 -21.12 22.91 9.09
C THR A 21 -20.28 21.90 8.29
N HIS A 22 -20.01 22.23 7.03
CA HIS A 22 -19.08 21.46 6.21
C HIS A 22 -17.65 21.71 6.68
N LYS A 23 -16.93 20.67 7.08
CA LYS A 23 -15.50 20.78 7.36
C LYS A 23 -14.71 20.47 6.10
N LEU A 24 -14.11 21.49 5.52
CA LEU A 24 -13.03 21.33 4.54
C LEU A 24 -11.75 21.09 5.33
N CYS A 25 -11.19 19.89 5.28
CA CYS A 25 -9.90 19.61 5.87
C CYS A 25 -8.85 19.62 4.75
N ALA A 26 -8.04 20.66 4.70
CA ALA A 26 -6.80 20.66 3.94
C ALA A 26 -5.67 20.33 4.93
N ALA A 27 -5.02 19.21 4.78
CA ALA A 27 -3.86 18.83 5.56
C ALA A 27 -2.66 18.73 4.62
N LEU A 28 -1.61 19.50 4.90
CA LEU A 28 -0.29 19.22 4.35
C LEU A 28 0.25 18.07 5.19
N MET A 29 0.12 16.84 4.70
CA MET A 29 0.73 15.68 5.32
C MET A 29 2.09 15.46 4.67
N LEU A 30 3.13 15.56 5.47
CA LEU A 30 4.40 14.90 5.16
C LEU A 30 4.16 13.41 5.39
N GLN A 31 3.82 12.68 4.34
CA GLN A 31 3.71 11.23 4.45
C GLN A 31 5.09 10.59 4.29
N PRO A 32 5.36 9.57 5.11
CA PRO A 32 6.56 8.79 4.95
C PRO A 32 6.50 8.01 3.65
N PHE A 33 7.70 7.82 3.13
CA PHE A 33 8.01 6.96 2.03
C PHE A 33 7.16 5.70 1.94
N ARG A 34 6.58 5.50 0.79
CA ARG A 34 6.26 4.18 0.30
C ARG A 34 7.55 3.57 -0.24
N ASN A 35 8.34 2.96 0.65
CA ASN A 35 9.41 2.01 0.30
C ASN A 35 10.56 2.46 -0.62
N SER A 36 10.77 3.73 -0.88
CA SER A 36 11.95 4.17 -1.61
C SER A 36 12.86 5.01 -0.73
N GLY A 37 14.14 4.70 -0.72
CA GLY A 37 15.14 5.32 0.13
C GLY A 37 15.54 6.75 -0.27
N SER A 38 14.75 7.45 -1.10
CA SER A 38 15.06 8.80 -1.54
C SER A 38 14.45 9.87 -0.64
N PRO A 39 15.23 10.79 -0.06
CA PRO A 39 14.73 11.87 0.78
C PRO A 39 13.84 12.89 0.04
N LEU A 40 13.83 12.88 -1.30
CA LEU A 40 13.04 13.79 -2.12
C LEU A 40 11.56 13.40 -2.26
N GLU A 41 11.19 12.18 -1.90
CA GLU A 41 9.80 11.71 -1.90
C GLU A 41 9.01 12.10 -0.64
N LEU A 42 9.63 12.87 0.26
CA LEU A 42 9.09 13.28 1.55
C LEU A 42 7.97 14.34 1.47
N VAL A 43 7.81 15.02 0.36
CA VAL A 43 6.84 16.12 0.26
C VAL A 43 5.63 15.64 -0.52
N ILE A 44 4.56 15.29 0.20
CA ILE A 44 3.26 14.99 -0.39
C ILE A 44 2.27 16.07 0.05
N GLY A 45 1.70 16.77 -0.92
CA GLY A 45 0.52 17.59 -0.69
C GLY A 45 -0.72 16.69 -0.68
N SER A 46 -1.47 16.66 0.41
CA SER A 46 -2.73 15.94 0.52
C SER A 46 -3.87 16.91 0.74
N LEU A 47 -4.90 16.82 -0.10
CA LEU A 47 -6.15 17.55 0.05
C LEU A 47 -7.27 16.55 0.33
N CYS A 48 -7.92 16.69 1.48
CA CYS A 48 -9.04 15.86 1.88
C CYS A 48 -10.30 16.69 2.04
N ILE A 49 -11.33 16.38 1.26
CA ILE A 49 -12.65 17.00 1.35
C ILE A 49 -13.62 15.94 1.87
N LYS A 50 -14.28 16.20 3.00
CA LYS A 50 -15.27 15.30 3.59
C LYS A 50 -16.61 15.99 3.67
N HIS A 51 -17.60 15.38 3.04
CA HIS A 51 -19.00 15.82 3.11
C HIS A 51 -19.85 14.79 3.86
N PRO A 52 -20.32 15.08 5.07
CA PRO A 52 -20.94 14.09 5.95
C PRO A 52 -22.39 13.75 5.63
N ASN A 53 -23.09 14.52 4.76
CA ASN A 53 -24.50 14.35 4.47
C ASN A 53 -24.88 14.92 3.09
N LEU A 54 -24.47 14.23 2.03
CA LEU A 54 -24.51 14.75 0.66
C LEU A 54 -25.95 15.01 0.16
N PHE A 55 -26.89 14.09 0.45
CA PHE A 55 -28.29 14.17 0.00
C PHE A 55 -29.29 14.20 1.16
N GLY A 56 -28.86 14.56 2.36
CA GLY A 56 -29.75 14.63 3.52
C GLY A 56 -30.06 13.28 4.19
N LYS A 57 -29.46 12.16 3.73
CA LYS A 57 -29.66 10.80 4.24
C LYS A 57 -28.46 10.24 4.96
N SER A 58 -27.60 11.11 5.50
CA SER A 58 -26.33 10.77 6.17
C SER A 58 -25.32 10.04 5.24
N GLU A 59 -25.43 10.23 3.95
CA GLU A 59 -24.49 9.71 2.97
C GLU A 59 -23.19 10.50 3.03
N LYS A 60 -22.07 9.80 3.05
CA LYS A 60 -20.74 10.41 3.20
C LYS A 60 -19.98 10.38 1.89
N LEU A 61 -19.46 11.52 1.48
CA LEU A 61 -18.56 11.65 0.34
C LEU A 61 -17.21 12.10 0.86
N ASP A 62 -16.18 11.30 0.59
CA ASP A 62 -14.80 11.62 0.88
C ASP A 62 -14.04 11.73 -0.44
N VAL A 63 -13.37 12.84 -0.67
CA VAL A 63 -12.48 13.05 -1.81
C VAL A 63 -11.09 13.30 -1.25
N LEU A 64 -10.16 12.45 -1.61
CA LEU A 64 -8.75 12.54 -1.23
C LEU A 64 -7.93 12.74 -2.49
N TRP A 65 -7.07 13.74 -2.49
CA TRP A 65 -6.10 13.97 -3.53
C TRP A 65 -4.71 14.06 -2.90
N ASP A 66 -3.86 13.10 -3.23
CA ASP A 66 -2.48 13.06 -2.82
C ASP A 66 -1.60 13.35 -4.02
N LYS A 67 -0.64 14.24 -3.86
CA LYS A 67 0.33 14.60 -4.88
C LYS A 67 1.74 14.51 -4.30
N GLY A 68 2.48 13.52 -4.74
CA GLY A 68 3.92 13.40 -4.53
C GLY A 68 4.72 13.99 -5.67
N LEU A 69 6.03 13.84 -5.61
CA LEU A 69 6.94 14.35 -6.63
C LEU A 69 6.76 13.61 -7.97
N TYR A 70 6.60 12.29 -7.92
CA TYR A 70 6.48 11.41 -9.09
C TYR A 70 5.15 10.66 -9.16
N ASP A 71 4.36 10.71 -8.12
CA ASP A 71 3.08 10.03 -8.02
C ASP A 71 1.92 11.00 -7.81
N SER A 72 0.75 10.54 -8.14
CA SER A 72 -0.51 11.25 -7.91
C SER A 72 -1.60 10.23 -7.66
N ASN A 73 -2.44 10.47 -6.68
CA ASN A 73 -3.55 9.61 -6.35
C ASN A 73 -4.78 10.45 -6.04
N ILE A 74 -5.87 10.19 -6.76
CA ILE A 74 -7.18 10.77 -6.50
C ILE A 74 -8.10 9.62 -6.10
N LEU A 75 -8.70 9.72 -4.92
CA LEU A 75 -9.62 8.72 -4.39
C LEU A 75 -10.93 9.39 -4.03
N ILE A 76 -12.01 8.93 -4.63
CA ILE A 76 -13.37 9.36 -4.35
C ILE A 76 -14.10 8.18 -3.73
N THR A 77 -14.62 8.37 -2.51
CA THR A 77 -15.33 7.32 -1.77
C THR A 77 -16.72 7.83 -1.38
N TYR A 78 -17.74 7.17 -1.89
CA TYR A 78 -19.13 7.41 -1.50
C TYR A 78 -19.62 6.28 -0.61
N ARG A 79 -20.06 6.61 0.59
CA ARG A 79 -20.57 5.65 1.58
C ARG A 79 -22.03 5.91 1.90
N LYS A 80 -22.84 4.87 1.74
CA LYS A 80 -24.23 4.89 2.19
C LYS A 80 -24.30 4.42 3.64
N PRO A 81 -25.00 5.15 4.54
CA PRO A 81 -25.12 4.72 5.93
C PRO A 81 -25.88 3.40 6.00
N ARG A 82 -25.36 2.49 6.80
CA ARG A 82 -25.96 1.20 7.14
C ARG A 82 -25.85 0.96 8.63
N PRO A 83 -26.75 0.18 9.22
CA PRO A 83 -26.60 -0.26 10.61
C PRO A 83 -25.24 -0.93 10.83
N GLU A 84 -24.66 -0.77 12.00
CA GLU A 84 -23.32 -1.28 12.33
C GLU A 84 -23.18 -2.80 12.25
N TRP A 85 -24.28 -3.54 12.41
CA TRP A 85 -24.30 -5.01 12.29
C TRP A 85 -24.35 -5.51 10.84
N LEU A 86 -24.54 -4.62 9.87
CA LEU A 86 -24.52 -4.97 8.45
C LEU A 86 -23.20 -4.56 7.80
N ALA A 87 -22.82 -5.28 6.75
CA ALA A 87 -21.66 -4.93 5.95
C ALA A 87 -21.78 -3.52 5.40
N GLN A 88 -20.78 -2.68 5.68
CA GLN A 88 -20.71 -1.31 5.20
C GLN A 88 -20.37 -1.32 3.71
N GLN A 89 -21.08 -0.53 2.93
CA GLN A 89 -20.85 -0.39 1.49
C GLN A 89 -20.22 0.95 1.16
N ALA A 90 -19.21 0.91 0.30
CA ALA A 90 -18.60 2.10 -0.27
C ALA A 90 -18.41 1.93 -1.78
N PHE A 91 -18.86 2.90 -2.56
CA PHE A 91 -18.45 3.04 -3.95
C PHE A 91 -17.14 3.81 -3.98
N VAL A 92 -16.17 3.26 -4.70
CA VAL A 92 -14.83 3.80 -4.76
C VAL A 92 -14.44 4.01 -6.21
N VAL A 93 -13.97 5.23 -6.52
CA VAL A 93 -13.32 5.54 -7.79
C VAL A 93 -11.94 6.07 -7.47
N GLN A 94 -10.92 5.49 -8.06
CA GLN A 94 -9.55 5.86 -7.83
C GLN A 94 -8.80 6.01 -9.14
N HIS A 95 -8.06 7.09 -9.27
CA HIS A 95 -7.08 7.28 -10.33
C HIS A 95 -5.72 7.53 -9.70
N SER A 96 -4.74 6.70 -10.03
CA SER A 96 -3.38 6.85 -9.55
C SER A 96 -2.38 6.79 -10.70
N VAL A 97 -1.33 7.59 -10.60
CA VAL A 97 -0.15 7.53 -11.46
C VAL A 97 1.05 7.34 -10.55
N SER A 98 1.83 6.30 -10.78
CA SER A 98 3.02 5.99 -9.99
C SER A 98 4.10 5.34 -10.84
N PRO A 99 5.40 5.56 -10.53
CA PRO A 99 6.48 4.86 -11.21
C PRO A 99 6.40 3.35 -10.96
N GLU A 100 6.69 2.57 -11.99
CA GLU A 100 6.85 1.12 -11.89
C GLU A 100 8.32 0.81 -11.61
N ILE A 101 8.64 0.36 -10.41
CA ILE A 101 10.00 0.12 -9.95
C ILE A 101 10.31 -1.38 -9.86
N GLY A 102 9.30 -2.22 -9.65
CA GLY A 102 9.47 -3.62 -9.36
C GLY A 102 10.17 -4.41 -10.46
N VAL A 103 9.64 -4.38 -11.67
CA VAL A 103 10.17 -5.14 -12.83
C VAL A 103 11.07 -4.28 -13.69
N HIS A 104 10.65 -3.05 -13.99
CA HIS A 104 11.33 -2.15 -14.93
C HIS A 104 12.31 -1.19 -14.25
N GLY A 105 12.32 -1.12 -12.92
CA GLY A 105 13.26 -0.31 -12.15
C GLY A 105 14.73 -0.73 -12.35
N LEU A 106 15.61 0.25 -12.37
CA LEU A 106 17.06 0.02 -12.46
C LEU A 106 17.63 -0.29 -11.07
N PRO A 107 18.46 -1.34 -10.92
CA PRO A 107 18.94 -1.76 -9.60
C PRO A 107 19.96 -0.81 -8.96
N ASP A 108 20.55 0.12 -9.69
CA ASP A 108 21.80 0.73 -9.27
C ASP A 108 21.76 2.26 -9.07
N ASP A 109 20.67 2.94 -9.36
CA ASP A 109 20.62 4.40 -9.24
C ASP A 109 19.83 4.85 -8.01
N ASN A 110 20.51 4.90 -6.87
CA ASN A 110 20.00 5.55 -5.66
C ASN A 110 19.71 7.06 -5.86
N PHE A 111 20.04 7.61 -7.01
CA PHE A 111 19.87 9.03 -7.36
C PHE A 111 19.22 9.25 -8.72
N SER A 112 18.85 8.21 -9.46
CA SER A 112 18.17 8.42 -10.73
C SER A 112 16.72 8.87 -10.49
N ARG A 113 16.30 9.77 -11.36
CA ARG A 113 15.10 10.59 -11.26
C ARG A 113 13.78 9.81 -11.09
N SER A 114 13.72 8.56 -11.44
CA SER A 114 12.52 7.74 -11.26
C SER A 114 12.78 6.31 -10.86
N GLY A 115 13.98 5.78 -10.99
CA GLY A 115 14.25 4.36 -10.74
C GLY A 115 13.37 3.38 -11.54
N SER A 116 12.45 3.91 -12.34
CA SER A 116 11.40 3.15 -13.02
C SER A 116 11.78 2.69 -14.42
N GLY A 117 13.00 2.96 -14.87
CA GLY A 117 13.37 2.67 -16.26
C GLY A 117 12.48 3.41 -17.30
N GLY A 118 11.91 4.56 -16.92
CA GLY A 118 11.04 5.37 -17.77
C GLY A 118 9.60 4.84 -17.89
N VAL A 119 9.16 3.98 -16.99
CA VAL A 119 7.81 3.42 -16.98
C VAL A 119 7.01 3.93 -15.79
N ASN A 120 5.91 4.61 -16.08
CA ASN A 120 4.92 5.02 -15.09
C ASN A 120 3.61 4.26 -15.35
N LEU A 121 2.87 3.93 -14.31
CA LEU A 121 1.58 3.26 -14.41
C LEU A 121 0.45 4.24 -14.06
N SER A 122 -0.42 4.51 -15.03
CA SER A 122 -1.71 5.14 -14.79
C SER A 122 -2.74 4.06 -14.54
N ARG A 123 -3.30 4.03 -13.34
CA ARG A 123 -4.32 3.05 -12.93
C ARG A 123 -5.61 3.78 -12.61
N LEU A 124 -6.66 3.45 -13.35
CA LEU A 124 -8.03 3.85 -13.06
C LEU A 124 -8.77 2.64 -12.49
N SER A 125 -9.36 2.77 -11.32
CA SER A 125 -10.21 1.73 -10.75
C SER A 125 -11.55 2.29 -10.30
N ALA A 126 -12.61 1.52 -10.51
CA ALA A 126 -13.96 1.86 -10.07
C ALA A 126 -14.67 0.61 -9.56
N GLY A 127 -15.33 0.68 -8.42
CA GLY A 127 -16.01 -0.49 -7.89
C GLY A 127 -16.67 -0.31 -6.55
N LEU A 128 -16.98 -1.44 -5.93
CA LEU A 128 -17.70 -1.55 -4.68
C LEU A 128 -16.82 -2.21 -3.63
N ASP A 129 -16.70 -1.59 -2.49
CA ASP A 129 -16.07 -2.13 -1.29
C ASP A 129 -17.14 -2.51 -0.27
N LEU A 130 -17.09 -3.74 0.24
CA LEU A 130 -17.91 -4.27 1.29
C LEU A 130 -17.03 -4.57 2.50
N SER A 131 -17.25 -3.87 3.60
CA SER A 131 -16.53 -4.11 4.86
C SER A 131 -17.48 -4.75 5.85
N GLU A 132 -17.18 -5.97 6.27
CA GLU A 132 -17.94 -6.67 7.29
C GLU A 132 -17.74 -6.00 8.65
N PRO A 133 -18.74 -6.06 9.55
CA PRO A 133 -18.58 -5.63 10.92
C PRO A 133 -17.40 -6.35 11.57
N ALA A 134 -16.49 -5.59 12.19
CA ALA A 134 -15.36 -6.19 12.88
C ALA A 134 -15.86 -7.05 14.05
N SER A 135 -15.50 -8.32 14.06
CA SER A 135 -15.57 -9.13 15.27
C SER A 135 -14.34 -8.81 16.14
N SER A 136 -14.31 -9.23 17.39
CA SER A 136 -13.33 -8.80 18.40
C SER A 136 -11.87 -8.74 17.92
N ASN A 137 -11.44 -9.66 17.05
CA ASN A 137 -10.05 -9.73 16.54
C ASN A 137 -9.96 -9.88 15.02
N TRP A 138 -11.09 -10.03 14.30
CA TRP A 138 -11.12 -10.22 12.86
C TRP A 138 -11.84 -9.09 12.16
N SER A 139 -11.29 -8.67 11.03
CA SER A 139 -11.95 -7.79 10.09
C SER A 139 -11.85 -8.38 8.68
N SER A 140 -12.90 -8.24 7.90
CA SER A 140 -12.99 -8.76 6.54
C SER A 140 -13.49 -7.66 5.60
N LYS A 141 -12.85 -7.58 4.44
CA LYS A 141 -13.23 -6.63 3.40
C LYS A 141 -13.23 -7.35 2.05
N THR A 142 -14.35 -7.27 1.35
CA THR A 142 -14.50 -7.76 -0.02
C THR A 142 -14.62 -6.55 -0.95
N SER A 143 -13.90 -6.55 -2.05
CA SER A 143 -14.04 -5.52 -3.08
C SER A 143 -14.19 -6.14 -4.46
N ILE A 144 -15.02 -5.52 -5.29
CA ILE A 144 -15.18 -5.84 -6.70
C ILE A 144 -14.91 -4.57 -7.47
N LYS A 145 -13.83 -4.56 -8.25
CA LYS A 145 -13.37 -3.35 -8.96
C LYS A 145 -13.06 -3.67 -10.41
N PHE A 146 -13.50 -2.81 -11.28
CA PHE A 146 -12.93 -2.70 -12.62
C PHE A 146 -11.62 -1.93 -12.51
N GLU A 147 -10.56 -2.44 -13.11
CA GLU A 147 -9.26 -1.80 -13.20
C GLU A 147 -8.84 -1.66 -14.66
N HIS A 148 -8.41 -0.45 -15.01
CA HIS A 148 -7.82 -0.13 -16.29
C HIS A 148 -6.44 0.45 -16.06
N ILE A 149 -5.41 -0.24 -16.55
CA ILE A 149 -4.01 0.10 -16.31
C ILE A 149 -3.36 0.44 -17.64
N ARG A 150 -2.75 1.61 -17.70
CA ARG A 150 -2.06 2.14 -18.87
C ARG A 150 -0.64 2.55 -18.51
N PRO A 151 0.36 1.88 -19.07
CA PRO A 151 1.75 2.31 -18.94
C PRO A 151 2.00 3.60 -19.70
N LEU A 152 2.76 4.49 -19.08
CA LEU A 152 3.14 5.79 -19.60
C LEU A 152 4.66 5.94 -19.57
N SER A 153 5.22 6.64 -20.55
CA SER A 153 6.59 7.15 -20.49
C SER A 153 6.70 8.31 -19.50
N ASP A 154 7.92 8.75 -19.19
CA ASP A 154 8.16 9.95 -18.38
C ASP A 154 7.56 11.24 -18.99
N GLU A 155 7.33 11.24 -20.31
CA GLU A 155 6.63 12.32 -21.02
C GLU A 155 5.09 12.21 -20.95
N GLY A 156 4.55 11.16 -20.31
CA GLY A 156 3.11 10.92 -20.21
C GLY A 156 2.47 10.26 -21.44
N ARG A 157 3.26 9.77 -22.40
CA ARG A 157 2.76 9.07 -23.58
C ARG A 157 2.51 7.59 -23.25
N SER A 158 1.45 7.01 -23.80
CA SER A 158 1.19 5.57 -23.64
C SER A 158 2.25 4.74 -24.35
N ILE A 159 2.80 3.78 -23.65
CA ILE A 159 3.81 2.83 -24.13
C ILE A 159 3.33 1.40 -23.96
N ASN A 160 3.83 0.48 -24.78
CA ASN A 160 3.60 -0.96 -24.65
C ASN A 160 4.88 -1.75 -24.38
N ARG A 161 6.03 -1.08 -24.56
CA ARG A 161 7.36 -1.64 -24.29
C ARG A 161 8.19 -0.63 -23.51
N ASP A 162 9.07 -1.12 -22.67
CA ASP A 162 10.05 -0.31 -21.97
C ASP A 162 11.21 0.13 -22.87
N ILE A 163 12.16 0.88 -22.32
CA ILE A 163 13.36 1.36 -23.02
C ILE A 163 14.25 0.24 -23.56
N HIS A 164 14.12 -0.99 -23.04
CA HIS A 164 14.84 -2.18 -23.46
C HIS A 164 14.04 -3.06 -24.43
N GLY A 165 12.83 -2.64 -24.83
CA GLY A 165 11.97 -3.36 -25.76
C GLY A 165 11.14 -4.48 -25.15
N PHE A 166 11.12 -4.65 -23.82
CA PHE A 166 10.31 -5.68 -23.15
C PHE A 166 8.87 -5.22 -22.92
N PRO A 167 7.90 -6.14 -22.94
CA PRO A 167 6.50 -5.80 -22.73
C PRO A 167 6.27 -5.25 -21.32
N VAL A 168 5.42 -4.24 -21.21
CA VAL A 168 5.00 -3.60 -19.94
C VAL A 168 3.62 -4.06 -19.53
N THR A 169 2.82 -4.55 -20.46
CA THR A 169 1.47 -5.07 -20.25
C THR A 169 1.43 -6.59 -20.46
N CYS A 170 0.45 -7.25 -19.88
CA CYS A 170 0.20 -8.67 -20.15
C CYS A 170 -0.29 -8.89 -21.57
N SER A 171 -1.15 -8.01 -22.06
CA SER A 171 -1.72 -8.08 -23.42
C SER A 171 -0.70 -7.77 -24.52
N GLY A 172 0.47 -7.18 -24.19
CA GLY A 172 1.42 -6.63 -25.16
C GLY A 172 0.91 -5.36 -25.87
N GLY A 173 -0.27 -4.87 -25.52
CA GLY A 173 -0.88 -3.64 -26.02
C GLY A 173 -0.55 -2.43 -25.15
N TYR A 174 -1.29 -1.33 -25.37
CA TYR A 174 -1.09 -0.07 -24.64
C TYR A 174 -1.84 -0.01 -23.30
N HIS A 175 -2.65 -1.00 -22.98
CA HIS A 175 -3.39 -1.08 -21.73
C HIS A 175 -3.78 -2.51 -21.39
N ASP A 176 -3.98 -2.76 -20.11
CA ASP A 176 -4.62 -3.94 -19.59
C ASP A 176 -5.91 -3.54 -18.87
N SER A 177 -6.98 -4.33 -19.06
CA SER A 177 -8.25 -4.15 -18.36
C SER A 177 -8.65 -5.44 -17.68
N MET A 178 -9.20 -5.32 -16.48
CA MET A 178 -9.62 -6.49 -15.69
C MET A 178 -10.74 -6.12 -14.73
N VAL A 179 -11.54 -7.11 -14.33
CA VAL A 179 -12.37 -7.03 -13.12
C VAL A 179 -11.71 -7.88 -12.06
N VAL A 180 -11.44 -7.28 -10.92
CA VAL A 180 -10.78 -7.95 -9.80
C VAL A 180 -11.75 -8.07 -8.64
N VAL A 181 -11.95 -9.30 -8.18
CA VAL A 181 -12.56 -9.59 -6.89
C VAL A 181 -11.43 -9.77 -5.89
N LYS A 182 -11.42 -8.94 -4.86
CA LYS A 182 -10.41 -8.95 -3.81
C LYS A 182 -11.08 -9.22 -2.48
N GLN A 183 -10.58 -10.23 -1.78
CA GLN A 183 -10.94 -10.55 -0.39
C GLN A 183 -9.73 -10.27 0.49
N GLU A 184 -9.92 -9.48 1.53
CA GLU A 184 -8.90 -9.21 2.53
C GLU A 184 -9.44 -9.57 3.91
N SER A 185 -8.74 -10.44 4.61
CA SER A 185 -9.05 -10.84 5.98
C SER A 185 -7.87 -10.48 6.88
N ARG A 186 -8.14 -9.78 7.96
CA ARG A 186 -7.13 -9.34 8.93
C ARG A 186 -7.49 -9.85 10.30
N TYR A 187 -6.51 -10.41 10.97
CA TYR A 187 -6.56 -10.78 12.38
C TYR A 187 -5.55 -9.96 13.15
N ALA A 188 -5.94 -9.38 14.27
CA ALA A 188 -5.05 -8.68 15.15
C ALA A 188 -5.40 -8.98 16.61
N LYS A 189 -4.42 -9.39 17.39
CA LYS A 189 -4.54 -9.61 18.82
C LYS A 189 -3.33 -9.01 19.52
N ALA A 190 -3.56 -8.17 20.50
CA ALA A 190 -2.53 -7.55 21.31
C ALA A 190 -2.77 -7.89 22.78
N ASN A 191 -1.68 -8.24 23.48
CA ASN A 191 -1.61 -8.43 24.94
C ASN A 191 -0.44 -7.57 25.46
N ASP A 192 -0.34 -7.37 26.76
CA ASP A 192 0.72 -6.55 27.39
C ASP A 192 2.15 -6.97 27.04
N ARG A 193 2.37 -8.24 26.70
CA ARG A 193 3.69 -8.81 26.41
C ARG A 193 3.90 -9.24 24.97
N SER A 194 2.83 -9.32 24.17
CA SER A 194 2.92 -9.79 22.79
C SER A 194 1.80 -9.25 21.92
N PHE A 195 2.10 -9.07 20.66
CA PHE A 195 1.06 -8.89 19.65
C PHE A 195 1.21 -9.92 18.53
N SER A 196 0.11 -10.26 17.89
CA SER A 196 0.07 -11.12 16.72
C SER A 196 -0.86 -10.51 15.69
N GLN A 197 -0.39 -10.40 14.47
CA GLN A 197 -1.17 -9.89 13.35
C GLN A 197 -1.03 -10.87 12.17
N PHE A 198 -2.14 -11.14 11.53
CA PHE A 198 -2.18 -11.92 10.30
C PHE A 198 -3.09 -11.22 9.29
N SER A 199 -2.64 -11.10 8.06
CA SER A 199 -3.41 -10.56 6.95
C SER A 199 -3.32 -11.52 5.78
N LEU A 200 -4.47 -11.91 5.24
CA LEU A 200 -4.58 -12.70 4.03
C LEU A 200 -5.34 -11.90 2.99
N GLN A 201 -4.77 -11.77 1.81
CA GLN A 201 -5.35 -11.09 0.67
C GLN A 201 -5.41 -12.06 -0.50
N ILE A 202 -6.59 -12.24 -1.05
CA ILE A 202 -6.85 -13.05 -2.24
C ILE A 202 -7.43 -12.12 -3.30
N GLU A 203 -6.85 -12.12 -4.49
CA GLU A 203 -7.31 -11.35 -5.64
C GLU A 203 -7.55 -12.29 -6.80
N GLN A 204 -8.71 -12.17 -7.43
CA GLN A 204 -9.10 -12.99 -8.58
C GLN A 204 -9.49 -12.09 -9.74
N GLY A 205 -8.81 -12.24 -10.87
CA GLY A 205 -9.22 -11.65 -12.14
C GLY A 205 -10.36 -12.45 -12.75
N VAL A 206 -11.47 -11.79 -13.04
CA VAL A 206 -12.69 -12.43 -13.56
C VAL A 206 -12.77 -12.24 -15.08
N PRO A 207 -12.95 -13.32 -15.88
CA PRO A 207 -13.01 -13.26 -17.33
C PRO A 207 -14.38 -12.77 -17.82
N ILE A 208 -14.65 -11.46 -17.78
CA ILE A 208 -15.90 -10.89 -18.31
C ILE A 208 -15.80 -10.70 -19.81
N LEU A 209 -14.65 -10.31 -20.34
CA LEU A 209 -14.36 -10.17 -21.76
C LEU A 209 -13.14 -11.00 -22.16
N SER A 210 -13.11 -11.47 -23.40
CA SER A 210 -12.12 -12.43 -23.90
C SER A 210 -10.65 -11.97 -23.86
N LYS A 211 -10.40 -10.67 -23.68
CA LYS A 211 -9.05 -10.08 -23.60
C LYS A 211 -8.67 -9.62 -22.19
N TRP A 212 -9.50 -9.91 -21.20
CA TRP A 212 -9.24 -9.51 -19.83
C TRP A 212 -8.41 -10.55 -19.11
N LEU A 213 -7.57 -10.08 -18.17
CA LEU A 213 -6.65 -10.92 -17.43
C LEU A 213 -7.39 -11.87 -16.51
N ILE A 214 -6.98 -13.15 -16.58
CA ILE A 214 -7.49 -14.23 -15.72
C ILE A 214 -6.36 -14.69 -14.82
N PHE A 215 -6.43 -14.34 -13.55
CA PHE A 215 -5.41 -14.71 -12.57
C PHE A 215 -6.00 -14.96 -11.20
N ASN A 216 -5.27 -15.67 -10.39
CA ASN A 216 -5.50 -15.80 -8.96
C ASN A 216 -4.20 -15.44 -8.23
N ARG A 217 -4.26 -14.41 -7.37
CA ARG A 217 -3.15 -13.92 -6.58
C ARG A 217 -3.50 -14.01 -5.12
N PHE A 218 -2.65 -14.64 -4.33
CA PHE A 218 -2.74 -14.58 -2.88
C PHE A 218 -1.48 -13.95 -2.29
N LYS A 219 -1.66 -13.22 -1.20
CA LYS A 219 -0.59 -12.64 -0.40
C LYS A 219 -0.97 -12.79 1.06
N PHE A 220 -0.03 -13.21 1.88
CA PHE A 220 -0.19 -13.21 3.32
C PHE A 220 0.94 -12.44 4.00
N VAL A 221 0.62 -11.86 5.16
CA VAL A 221 1.57 -11.24 6.06
C VAL A 221 1.24 -11.74 7.46
N ALA A 222 2.20 -12.38 8.10
CA ALA A 222 2.11 -12.83 9.49
C ALA A 222 3.19 -12.10 10.29
N SER A 223 2.78 -11.39 11.34
CA SER A 223 3.72 -10.66 12.21
C SER A 223 3.47 -11.01 13.67
N ARG A 224 4.55 -11.19 14.41
CA ARG A 224 4.52 -11.44 15.84
C ARG A 224 5.52 -10.56 16.56
N GLY A 225 5.05 -9.84 17.56
CA GLY A 225 5.89 -9.05 18.44
C GLY A 225 5.94 -9.67 19.84
N LEU A 226 7.12 -9.70 20.44
CA LEU A 226 7.37 -10.23 21.77
C LEU A 226 8.17 -9.22 22.58
N LYS A 227 7.70 -8.91 23.79
CA LYS A 227 8.45 -8.07 24.74
C LYS A 227 9.42 -8.95 25.51
N LEU A 228 10.72 -8.67 25.36
CA LEU A 228 11.84 -9.36 26.01
C LEU A 228 12.49 -8.41 27.01
N GLY A 229 11.91 -8.30 28.22
CA GLY A 229 12.34 -7.31 29.21
C GLY A 229 12.16 -5.88 28.68
N PRO A 230 13.26 -5.08 28.58
CA PRO A 230 13.18 -3.73 27.99
C PRO A 230 13.15 -3.74 26.46
N ALA A 231 13.59 -4.83 25.82
CA ALA A 231 13.66 -4.97 24.38
C ALA A 231 12.36 -5.54 23.80
N PHE A 232 12.16 -5.32 22.50
CA PHE A 232 11.02 -5.81 21.76
C PHE A 232 11.48 -6.49 20.47
N LEU A 233 11.13 -7.77 20.31
CA LEU A 233 11.42 -8.56 19.11
C LEU A 233 10.20 -8.57 18.21
N LEU A 234 10.37 -8.08 16.98
CA LEU A 234 9.37 -8.17 15.90
C LEU A 234 9.83 -9.16 14.85
N THR A 235 9.03 -10.18 14.58
CA THR A 235 9.24 -11.12 13.49
C THR A 235 8.07 -11.00 12.52
N SER A 236 8.35 -10.87 11.23
CA SER A 236 7.35 -10.80 10.17
C SER A 236 7.69 -11.77 9.04
N LEU A 237 6.68 -12.45 8.53
CA LEU A 237 6.76 -13.32 7.37
C LEU A 237 5.74 -12.87 6.34
N THR A 238 6.22 -12.51 5.15
CA THR A 238 5.39 -12.15 3.99
C THR A 238 5.59 -13.18 2.90
N GLY A 239 4.50 -13.65 2.32
CA GLY A 239 4.57 -14.57 1.19
C GLY A 239 3.39 -14.39 0.26
N GLY A 240 3.54 -14.89 -0.96
CA GLY A 240 2.46 -14.85 -1.94
C GLY A 240 2.79 -15.59 -3.23
N SER A 241 1.76 -15.81 -4.04
CA SER A 241 1.91 -16.43 -5.36
C SER A 241 0.81 -15.95 -6.32
N ILE A 242 1.10 -15.97 -7.60
CA ILE A 242 0.20 -15.62 -8.71
C ILE A 242 0.14 -16.79 -9.68
N VAL A 243 -1.08 -17.24 -9.98
CA VAL A 243 -1.36 -18.30 -10.97
C VAL A 243 -2.24 -17.70 -12.07
N GLY A 244 -2.01 -18.10 -13.30
CA GLY A 244 -2.71 -17.58 -14.48
C GLY A 244 -1.95 -16.47 -15.19
N ASP A 245 -2.67 -15.53 -15.78
CA ASP A 245 -2.09 -14.39 -16.47
C ASP A 245 -1.36 -13.48 -15.47
N ILE A 246 -0.27 -12.91 -15.91
CA ILE A 246 0.48 -11.94 -15.09
C ILE A 246 1.01 -10.82 -15.97
N ALA A 247 0.69 -9.60 -15.57
CA ALA A 247 1.37 -8.43 -16.09
C ALA A 247 2.67 -8.18 -15.29
N PRO A 248 3.70 -7.60 -15.89
CA PRO A 248 4.96 -7.30 -15.20
C PRO A 248 4.75 -6.52 -13.89
N TYR A 249 3.87 -5.52 -13.89
CA TYR A 249 3.57 -4.67 -12.73
C TYR A 249 2.79 -5.38 -11.60
N GLN A 250 2.31 -6.62 -11.81
CA GLN A 250 1.64 -7.44 -10.79
C GLN A 250 2.63 -8.32 -10.03
N ALA A 251 3.84 -8.52 -10.55
CA ALA A 251 4.85 -9.36 -9.92
C ALA A 251 5.21 -8.89 -8.51
N PHE A 252 5.63 -9.84 -7.68
CA PHE A 252 6.15 -9.53 -6.36
C PHE A 252 7.57 -9.00 -6.47
N ALA A 253 7.76 -7.72 -6.19
CA ALA A 253 9.08 -7.09 -6.11
C ALA A 253 9.67 -7.32 -4.72
N ILE A 254 10.94 -7.75 -4.65
CA ILE A 254 11.65 -8.07 -3.42
C ILE A 254 12.90 -7.20 -3.34
N GLY A 255 13.07 -6.51 -2.24
CA GLY A 255 14.11 -5.52 -1.95
C GLY A 255 13.50 -4.22 -1.44
N GLY A 256 14.31 -3.36 -0.86
CA GLY A 256 13.91 -2.08 -0.30
C GLY A 256 13.46 -2.13 1.16
N LEU A 257 13.09 -0.96 1.70
CA LEU A 257 12.75 -0.76 3.12
C LEU A 257 11.60 -1.66 3.60
N GLY A 258 10.61 -1.91 2.76
CA GLY A 258 9.44 -2.72 3.12
C GLY A 258 9.61 -4.23 2.88
N SER A 259 10.78 -4.67 2.46
CA SER A 259 11.06 -6.07 2.10
C SER A 259 12.41 -6.50 2.64
N VAL A 260 13.49 -6.42 1.86
CA VAL A 260 14.85 -6.77 2.26
C VAL A 260 15.70 -5.52 2.24
N ARG A 261 16.03 -4.99 3.41
CA ARG A 261 16.91 -3.81 3.55
C ARG A 261 18.34 -4.16 3.12
N GLY A 262 19.08 -3.17 2.60
CA GLY A 262 20.40 -3.35 1.98
C GLY A 262 20.34 -3.50 0.47
N TYR A 263 19.13 -3.62 -0.11
CA TYR A 263 18.88 -3.66 -1.54
C TYR A 263 17.92 -2.54 -1.93
N GLY A 264 18.05 -2.02 -3.15
CA GLY A 264 17.03 -1.13 -3.73
C GLY A 264 15.69 -1.84 -3.94
N ASP A 265 14.63 -1.10 -4.23
CA ASP A 265 13.31 -1.64 -4.49
C ASP A 265 13.34 -2.61 -5.68
N GLY A 266 12.86 -3.84 -5.46
CA GLY A 266 12.88 -4.90 -6.46
C GLY A 266 14.26 -5.41 -6.87
N ALA A 267 15.36 -4.97 -6.23
CA ALA A 267 16.72 -5.33 -6.65
C ALA A 267 17.13 -6.77 -6.28
N VAL A 268 16.47 -7.39 -5.31
CA VAL A 268 16.68 -8.82 -5.00
C VAL A 268 16.07 -9.70 -6.09
N GLY A 269 14.86 -9.40 -6.51
CA GLY A 269 14.15 -10.16 -7.51
C GLY A 269 12.71 -9.68 -7.73
N CYS A 270 12.13 -10.15 -8.83
CA CYS A 270 10.72 -10.02 -9.14
C CYS A 270 10.19 -11.34 -9.61
N GLY A 271 9.16 -11.88 -8.98
CA GLY A 271 8.66 -13.20 -9.28
C GLY A 271 7.16 -13.33 -9.22
N ARG A 272 6.66 -14.46 -9.72
CA ARG A 272 5.25 -14.89 -9.51
C ARG A 272 4.99 -15.29 -8.08
N SER A 273 6.04 -15.72 -7.37
CA SER A 273 5.96 -16.11 -5.97
C SER A 273 7.05 -15.39 -5.17
N CYS A 274 6.79 -15.14 -3.92
CA CYS A 274 7.76 -14.53 -3.02
C CYS A 274 7.64 -15.09 -1.60
N LEU A 275 8.76 -15.03 -0.89
CA LEU A 275 8.81 -15.27 0.54
C LEU A 275 9.83 -14.30 1.15
N VAL A 276 9.42 -13.53 2.13
CA VAL A 276 10.25 -12.54 2.81
C VAL A 276 10.08 -12.71 4.32
N ALA A 277 11.18 -12.82 5.04
CA ALA A 277 11.23 -12.89 6.49
C ALA A 277 12.03 -11.71 7.03
N ASN A 278 11.43 -10.95 7.94
CA ASN A 278 12.05 -9.82 8.61
C ASN A 278 12.07 -10.07 10.11
N ASN A 279 13.23 -9.86 10.73
CA ASN A 279 13.40 -9.92 12.17
C ASN A 279 14.04 -8.62 12.65
N GLU A 280 13.44 -7.97 13.62
CA GLU A 280 13.94 -6.72 14.19
C GLU A 280 13.87 -6.77 15.70
N LEU A 281 15.00 -6.52 16.36
CA LEU A 281 15.12 -6.36 17.79
C LEU A 281 15.29 -4.89 18.10
N THR A 282 14.32 -4.28 18.79
CA THR A 282 14.34 -2.88 19.21
C THR A 282 14.58 -2.79 20.70
N PHE A 283 15.42 -1.89 21.14
CA PHE A 283 15.77 -1.68 22.56
C PHE A 283 15.85 -0.19 22.88
N PRO A 284 15.38 0.25 24.05
CA PRO A 284 15.40 1.66 24.43
C PRO A 284 16.82 2.14 24.72
N LEU A 285 17.21 3.24 24.11
CA LEU A 285 18.44 3.99 24.39
C LEU A 285 18.16 5.19 25.28
N SER A 286 17.02 5.86 25.06
CA SER A 286 16.52 6.96 25.88
C SER A 286 15.00 7.02 25.81
N HIS A 287 14.35 7.99 26.50
CA HIS A 287 12.92 8.16 26.48
C HIS A 287 12.33 8.44 25.08
N MET A 288 13.10 9.04 24.17
CA MET A 288 12.68 9.43 22.83
C MET A 288 13.40 8.66 21.71
N LEU A 289 14.37 7.81 22.08
CA LEU A 289 15.25 7.14 21.13
C LEU A 289 15.36 5.66 21.44
N ASP A 290 15.01 4.82 20.46
CA ASP A 290 15.25 3.38 20.49
C ASP A 290 16.33 3.02 19.45
N GLY A 291 17.18 2.05 19.80
CA GLY A 291 18.07 1.37 18.87
C GLY A 291 17.37 0.15 18.28
N ALA A 292 17.70 -0.20 17.06
CA ALA A 292 17.21 -1.40 16.40
C ALA A 292 18.36 -2.16 15.72
N VAL A 293 18.27 -3.49 15.75
CA VAL A 293 19.12 -4.38 14.95
C VAL A 293 18.20 -5.30 14.16
N PHE A 294 18.51 -5.53 12.90
CA PHE A 294 17.63 -6.30 12.04
C PHE A 294 18.37 -7.28 11.13
N LEU A 295 17.62 -8.31 10.72
CA LEU A 295 18.02 -9.31 9.74
C LEU A 295 16.81 -9.60 8.84
N ASP A 296 16.96 -9.32 7.56
CA ASP A 296 15.94 -9.52 6.53
C ASP A 296 16.41 -10.56 5.52
N CYS A 297 15.53 -11.45 5.13
CA CYS A 297 15.77 -12.46 4.10
C CYS A 297 14.62 -12.47 3.11
N GLY A 298 14.90 -12.60 1.82
CA GLY A 298 13.85 -12.67 0.79
C GLY A 298 14.25 -13.51 -0.40
N SER A 299 13.25 -14.12 -1.04
CA SER A 299 13.42 -14.96 -2.22
C SER A 299 12.22 -14.87 -3.16
N ASP A 300 12.47 -14.86 -4.46
CA ASP A 300 11.46 -15.00 -5.50
C ASP A 300 11.10 -16.46 -5.81
N LEU A 301 11.67 -17.40 -5.05
CA LEU A 301 11.48 -18.85 -5.14
C LEU A 301 11.79 -19.39 -6.57
N GLY A 302 12.70 -18.74 -7.29
CA GLY A 302 13.06 -19.09 -8.66
C GLY A 302 11.99 -18.76 -9.71
N SER A 303 10.93 -18.07 -9.33
CA SER A 303 9.77 -17.77 -10.18
C SER A 303 9.96 -16.54 -11.07
N GLY A 304 11.07 -15.82 -10.94
CA GLY A 304 11.36 -14.62 -11.71
C GLY A 304 11.38 -14.83 -13.22
N ARG A 305 11.82 -16.02 -13.69
CA ARG A 305 11.87 -16.38 -15.12
C ARG A 305 10.49 -16.41 -15.78
N HIS A 306 9.42 -16.58 -15.01
CA HIS A 306 8.04 -16.69 -15.48
C HIS A 306 7.30 -15.36 -15.49
N VAL A 307 7.97 -14.24 -15.24
CA VAL A 307 7.41 -12.89 -15.29
C VAL A 307 7.76 -12.26 -16.65
N PRO A 308 6.77 -11.89 -17.48
CA PRO A 308 7.04 -11.22 -18.75
C PRO A 308 7.82 -9.92 -18.53
N GLY A 309 8.82 -9.67 -19.38
CA GLY A 309 9.64 -8.47 -19.27
C GLY A 309 10.53 -8.39 -18.03
N ASN A 310 10.67 -9.49 -17.28
CA ASN A 310 11.48 -9.53 -16.06
C ASN A 310 12.93 -9.13 -16.33
N PRO A 311 13.43 -8.07 -15.71
CA PRO A 311 14.82 -7.64 -15.87
C PRO A 311 15.84 -8.52 -15.14
N ALA A 312 15.43 -9.53 -14.37
CA ALA A 312 16.34 -10.40 -13.64
C ALA A 312 17.47 -10.98 -14.52
N LEU A 313 17.13 -11.37 -15.75
CA LEU A 313 18.12 -11.89 -16.71
C LEU A 313 19.00 -10.80 -17.32
N ARG A 314 18.54 -9.55 -17.37
CA ARG A 314 19.26 -8.43 -18.01
C ARG A 314 19.93 -7.47 -17.04
N HIS A 315 19.49 -7.47 -15.77
CA HIS A 315 20.05 -6.60 -14.72
C HIS A 315 20.73 -7.38 -13.57
N GLY A 316 20.90 -8.70 -13.74
CA GLY A 316 21.64 -9.52 -12.77
C GLY A 316 20.98 -9.63 -11.39
N LYS A 317 19.65 -9.53 -11.28
CA LYS A 317 18.95 -9.70 -10.01
C LYS A 317 19.16 -11.12 -9.46
N PRO A 318 19.61 -11.27 -8.21
CA PRO A 318 20.04 -12.59 -7.70
C PRO A 318 18.87 -13.55 -7.40
N GLY A 319 17.63 -13.06 -7.26
CA GLY A 319 16.45 -13.86 -6.89
C GLY A 319 16.36 -14.21 -5.41
N ASN A 320 17.48 -14.15 -4.67
CA ASN A 320 17.56 -14.33 -3.23
C ASN A 320 18.41 -13.22 -2.63
N GLY A 321 18.04 -12.73 -1.45
CA GLY A 321 18.77 -11.67 -0.78
C GLY A 321 18.72 -11.79 0.73
N VAL A 322 19.81 -11.40 1.37
CA VAL A 322 19.92 -11.25 2.82
C VAL A 322 20.50 -9.88 3.11
N GLY A 323 19.81 -9.14 3.95
CA GLY A 323 20.23 -7.83 4.43
C GLY A 323 20.22 -7.78 5.94
N CYS A 324 21.21 -7.14 6.52
CA CYS A 324 21.28 -6.93 7.95
C CYS A 324 21.76 -5.50 8.24
N GLY A 325 21.54 -5.06 9.45
CA GLY A 325 21.93 -3.71 9.82
C GLY A 325 21.44 -3.29 11.17
N TYR A 326 21.59 -2.00 11.40
CA TYR A 326 21.13 -1.35 12.62
C TYR A 326 20.47 -0.02 12.30
N GLY A 327 19.65 0.46 13.22
CA GLY A 327 18.91 1.69 13.00
C GLY A 327 18.54 2.40 14.29
N LEU A 328 18.03 3.60 14.12
CA LEU A 328 17.53 4.45 15.18
C LEU A 328 16.05 4.74 14.94
N ARG A 329 15.28 4.74 16.01
CA ARG A 329 13.84 5.01 16.03
C ARG A 329 13.58 6.18 16.95
N PHE A 330 13.21 7.32 16.40
CA PHE A 330 12.88 8.53 17.16
C PHE A 330 11.38 8.61 17.37
N LYS A 331 10.97 8.76 18.63
CA LYS A 331 9.57 8.98 19.01
C LYS A 331 9.35 10.48 19.21
N SER A 332 8.51 11.07 18.37
CA SER A 332 8.12 12.49 18.42
C SER A 332 6.61 12.63 18.59
N GLN A 333 6.15 13.77 19.05
CA GLN A 333 4.73 14.12 19.05
C GLN A 333 4.13 14.22 17.64
N LEU A 334 4.97 14.46 16.62
CA LEU A 334 4.57 14.54 15.21
C LEU A 334 4.53 13.16 14.53
N GLY A 335 5.17 12.13 15.14
CA GLY A 335 5.28 10.80 14.57
C GLY A 335 6.59 10.11 14.91
N HIS A 336 6.81 8.94 14.32
CA HIS A 336 8.01 8.14 14.51
C HIS A 336 8.92 8.29 13.29
N PHE A 337 10.16 8.71 13.54
CA PHE A 337 11.22 8.75 12.53
C PHE A 337 12.11 7.52 12.67
N GLN A 338 12.49 6.98 11.55
CA GLN A 338 13.33 5.81 11.44
C GLN A 338 14.51 6.12 10.53
N VAL A 339 15.71 5.75 10.97
CA VAL A 339 16.93 5.80 10.14
C VAL A 339 17.59 4.44 10.24
N ASP A 340 17.72 3.74 9.13
CA ASP A 340 18.33 2.41 9.07
C ASP A 340 19.58 2.44 8.21
N TYR A 341 20.66 1.89 8.73
CA TYR A 341 21.88 1.60 7.99
C TYR A 341 21.92 0.09 7.73
N ALA A 342 21.83 -0.27 6.45
CA ALA A 342 21.74 -1.65 6.02
C ALA A 342 22.91 -2.03 5.10
N PHE A 343 23.33 -3.27 5.17
CA PHE A 343 24.27 -3.87 4.25
C PHE A 343 23.75 -5.23 3.78
N ASN A 344 24.08 -5.55 2.55
CA ASN A 344 23.66 -6.80 1.91
C ASN A 344 24.83 -7.79 1.79
N ALA A 345 24.54 -8.98 1.28
CA ALA A 345 25.55 -10.03 1.08
C ALA A 345 26.67 -9.63 0.08
N PHE A 346 26.44 -8.60 -0.75
CA PHE A 346 27.43 -8.06 -1.69
C PHE A 346 28.24 -6.90 -1.10
N GLN A 347 28.12 -6.64 0.21
CA GLN A 347 28.78 -5.56 0.93
C GLN A 347 28.35 -4.15 0.49
N GLN A 348 27.27 -4.02 -0.28
CA GLN A 348 26.68 -2.72 -0.58
C GLN A 348 26.02 -2.16 0.68
N ARG A 349 26.12 -0.85 0.85
CA ARG A 349 25.65 -0.12 2.02
C ARG A 349 24.56 0.84 1.61
N THR A 350 23.43 0.84 2.31
CA THR A 350 22.28 1.69 2.02
C THR A 350 21.76 2.32 3.30
N VAL A 351 21.43 3.59 3.25
CA VAL A 351 20.76 4.31 4.34
C VAL A 351 19.32 4.53 3.95
N TYR A 352 18.40 4.13 4.82
CA TYR A 352 16.96 4.34 4.65
C TYR A 352 16.46 5.34 5.67
N PHE A 353 15.54 6.19 5.23
CA PHE A 353 14.81 7.10 6.09
C PHE A 353 13.34 6.73 6.03
N GLY A 354 12.69 6.65 7.16
CA GLY A 354 11.27 6.39 7.27
C GLY A 354 10.61 7.34 8.26
N PHE A 355 9.36 7.68 7.99
CA PHE A 355 8.53 8.45 8.91
C PHE A 355 7.14 7.80 8.97
N SER A 356 6.58 7.61 10.14
CA SER A 356 5.21 7.15 10.33
C SER A 356 4.45 8.07 11.26
N ASN A 357 3.27 8.50 10.84
CA ASN A 357 2.39 9.30 11.68
C ASN A 357 1.89 8.46 12.87
N LEU A 358 1.66 9.11 14.01
CA LEU A 358 0.92 8.49 15.11
C LEU A 358 -0.49 8.13 14.63
N PRO A 359 -1.00 6.93 14.92
CA PRO A 359 -2.40 6.63 14.68
C PRO A 359 -3.26 7.60 15.50
N SER A 360 -4.01 8.44 14.79
CA SER A 360 -4.99 9.38 15.37
C SER A 360 -6.19 8.65 15.93
#